data_70c57ae02ee31f7ac10297cd2fabe790
#
_entry.id   70c57ae02ee31f7ac10297cd2fabe790
#
_cell.length_a   1.000
_cell.length_b   1.000
_cell.length_c   1.000
_cell.angle_alpha   90.00
_cell.angle_beta   90.00
_cell.angle_gamma   90.00
#
_symmetry.space_group_name_H-M   'P 1'
#
loop_
_entity.id
_entity.type
_entity.pdbx_description
1 polymer ?
#
loop_
_entity_poly.entity_id
_entity_poly.type
_entity_poly.pdbx_seq_one_letter_code
_entity_poly.pdbx_strand_id
1 'polypeptide(L)'
;MKPSQIISAVNACLDARIPVMLWGAAGVGKSDSIFQIGAKRKVEVRDVRLSNLDPTDIKGFPSPDAKRGVMTWLPADFLPTTGKGILFFDELNLADKMTQASAYQLFLTRQVGNYKLPAGWDIVAAGNTEKDRANITRMAGPLANRMIHLDFEADVPEWVAHAQANGIS
;
A
#
# COMPACT_ATOMS: atom_id res chain seq x y z
N MET A 1 3.11 -17.99 2.15
CA MET A 1 3.84 -17.77 3.45
C MET A 1 2.82 -17.60 4.56
N LYS A 2 3.10 -18.13 5.76
CA LYS A 2 2.25 -17.96 6.96
C LYS A 2 2.29 -16.52 7.49
N PRO A 3 1.29 -16.07 8.27
CA PRO A 3 1.22 -14.70 8.82
C PRO A 3 2.49 -14.25 9.55
N SER A 4 3.06 -15.07 10.42
CA SER A 4 4.30 -14.74 11.15
C SER A 4 5.51 -14.53 10.24
N GLN A 5 5.63 -15.31 9.18
CA GLN A 5 6.68 -15.20 8.18
C GLN A 5 6.50 -13.91 7.33
N ILE A 6 5.25 -13.59 6.98
CA ILE A 6 4.92 -12.34 6.27
C ILE A 6 5.31 -11.12 7.11
N ILE A 7 4.95 -11.10 8.39
CA ILE A 7 5.32 -10.01 9.29
C ILE A 7 6.84 -9.83 9.34
N SER A 8 7.61 -10.92 9.45
CA SER A 8 9.08 -10.89 9.43
C SER A 8 9.63 -10.36 8.11
N ALA A 9 9.13 -10.88 6.98
CA ALA A 9 9.59 -10.50 5.65
C ALA A 9 9.27 -9.03 5.34
N VAL A 10 8.05 -8.58 5.65
CA VAL A 10 7.67 -7.16 5.48
C VAL A 10 8.56 -6.26 6.33
N ASN A 11 8.83 -6.60 7.59
CA ASN A 11 9.73 -5.80 8.43
C ASN A 11 11.13 -5.68 7.81
N ALA A 12 11.70 -6.77 7.30
CA ALA A 12 13.01 -6.74 6.64
C ALA A 12 12.99 -5.83 5.39
N CYS A 13 11.92 -5.87 4.60
CA CYS A 13 11.75 -5.01 3.42
C CYS A 13 11.63 -3.53 3.82
N LEU A 14 10.86 -3.21 4.87
CA LEU A 14 10.74 -1.85 5.40
C LEU A 14 12.09 -1.30 5.88
N ASP A 15 12.88 -2.13 6.58
CA ASP A 15 14.24 -1.75 7.03
C ASP A 15 15.19 -1.48 5.85
N ALA A 16 15.00 -2.22 4.76
CA ALA A 16 15.75 -2.04 3.51
C ALA A 16 15.17 -0.93 2.60
N ARG A 17 14.04 -0.30 2.97
CA ARG A 17 13.34 0.71 2.15
C ARG A 17 12.87 0.18 0.80
N ILE A 18 12.53 -1.09 0.72
CA ILE A 18 12.06 -1.74 -0.51
C ILE A 18 10.54 -1.86 -0.46
N PRO A 19 9.81 -1.37 -1.47
CA PRO A 19 8.36 -1.54 -1.54
C PRO A 19 7.96 -3.02 -1.60
N VAL A 20 6.84 -3.34 -0.96
CA VAL A 20 6.33 -4.72 -0.87
C VAL A 20 4.95 -4.82 -1.48
N MET A 21 4.70 -5.91 -2.18
CA MET A 21 3.38 -6.31 -2.65
C MET A 21 2.95 -7.61 -1.98
N LEU A 22 1.86 -7.56 -1.22
CA LEU A 22 1.24 -8.73 -0.58
C LEU A 22 0.14 -9.30 -1.48
N TRP A 23 0.28 -10.54 -1.86
CA TRP A 23 -0.73 -11.29 -2.59
C TRP A 23 -1.42 -12.28 -1.67
N GLY A 24 -2.72 -12.44 -1.81
CA GLY A 24 -3.47 -13.44 -1.04
C GLY A 24 -4.97 -13.29 -1.20
N ALA A 25 -5.72 -14.30 -0.79
CA ALA A 25 -7.17 -14.31 -0.82
C ALA A 25 -7.78 -13.11 -0.04
N ALA A 26 -8.99 -12.71 -0.41
CA ALA A 26 -9.73 -11.74 0.39
C ALA A 26 -9.95 -12.28 1.81
N GLY A 27 -9.79 -11.40 2.82
CA GLY A 27 -10.00 -11.77 4.23
C GLY A 27 -8.90 -12.62 4.87
N VAL A 28 -7.76 -12.86 4.19
CA VAL A 28 -6.66 -13.67 4.76
C VAL A 28 -5.86 -12.95 5.87
N GLY A 29 -6.12 -11.65 6.12
CA GLY A 29 -5.45 -10.87 7.16
C GLY A 29 -4.30 -9.99 6.67
N LYS A 30 -4.24 -9.67 5.37
CA LYS A 30 -3.19 -8.80 4.79
C LYS A 30 -3.13 -7.44 5.48
N SER A 31 -4.25 -6.74 5.53
CA SER A 31 -4.35 -5.39 6.11
C SER A 31 -4.08 -5.40 7.61
N ASP A 32 -4.63 -6.37 8.34
CA ASP A 32 -4.38 -6.55 9.78
C ASP A 32 -2.89 -6.73 10.09
N SER A 33 -2.17 -7.51 9.27
CA SER A 33 -0.74 -7.72 9.44
C SER A 33 0.04 -6.40 9.31
N ILE A 34 -0.35 -5.51 8.39
CA ILE A 34 0.28 -4.21 8.22
C ILE A 34 -0.02 -3.30 9.41
N PHE A 35 -1.26 -3.28 9.92
CA PHE A 35 -1.59 -2.53 11.13
C PHE A 35 -0.83 -3.03 12.35
N GLN A 36 -0.67 -4.35 12.52
CA GLN A 36 0.15 -4.93 13.58
C GLN A 36 1.63 -4.51 13.49
N ILE A 37 2.18 -4.49 12.27
CA ILE A 37 3.54 -4.01 12.03
C ILE A 37 3.66 -2.54 12.42
N GLY A 38 2.72 -1.69 11.98
CA GLY A 38 2.69 -0.28 12.33
C GLY A 38 2.65 -0.04 13.83
N ALA A 39 1.78 -0.77 14.54
CA ALA A 39 1.65 -0.69 16.00
C ALA A 39 2.95 -1.11 16.71
N LYS A 40 3.56 -2.23 16.32
CA LYS A 40 4.84 -2.71 16.88
C LYS A 40 5.99 -1.75 16.62
N ARG A 41 6.04 -1.12 15.45
CA ARG A 41 7.05 -0.13 15.06
C ARG A 41 6.76 1.27 15.62
N LYS A 42 5.57 1.47 16.22
CA LYS A 42 5.08 2.77 16.71
C LYS A 42 5.12 3.84 15.61
N VAL A 43 4.60 3.49 14.44
CA VAL A 43 4.47 4.37 13.28
C VAL A 43 3.03 4.41 12.77
N GLU A 44 2.66 5.52 12.15
CA GLU A 44 1.35 5.68 11.51
C GLU A 44 1.21 4.71 10.33
N VAL A 45 0.02 4.13 10.16
CA VAL A 45 -0.36 3.40 8.94
C VAL A 45 -1.51 4.15 8.29
N ARG A 46 -1.31 4.60 7.07
CA ARG A 46 -2.38 5.17 6.24
C ARG A 46 -2.85 4.14 5.24
N ASP A 47 -4.06 3.67 5.44
CA ASP A 47 -4.73 2.73 4.55
C ASP A 47 -5.43 3.48 3.43
N VAL A 48 -5.06 3.17 2.20
CA VAL A 48 -5.60 3.77 0.98
C VAL A 48 -6.12 2.67 0.08
N ARG A 49 -7.44 2.57 -0.02
CA ARG A 49 -8.10 1.60 -0.92
C ARG A 49 -8.11 2.14 -2.33
N LEU A 50 -7.22 1.61 -3.15
CA LEU A 50 -7.01 2.11 -4.50
C LEU A 50 -8.21 1.87 -5.41
N SER A 51 -8.99 0.82 -5.16
CA SER A 51 -10.22 0.50 -5.90
C SER A 51 -11.32 1.58 -5.79
N ASN A 52 -11.24 2.46 -4.79
CA ASN A 52 -12.20 3.53 -4.55
C ASN A 52 -11.72 4.90 -5.06
N LEU A 53 -10.55 4.97 -5.69
CA LEU A 53 -9.94 6.23 -6.12
C LEU A 53 -9.92 6.36 -7.64
N ASP A 54 -10.04 7.60 -8.08
CA ASP A 54 -9.76 8.00 -9.46
C ASP A 54 -8.29 8.44 -9.62
N PRO A 55 -7.76 8.47 -10.86
CA PRO A 55 -6.38 8.93 -11.12
C PRO A 55 -6.10 10.34 -10.61
N THR A 56 -7.10 11.20 -10.57
CA THR A 56 -7.01 12.58 -10.07
C THR A 56 -6.86 12.63 -8.56
N ASP A 57 -7.45 11.69 -7.82
CA ASP A 57 -7.32 11.63 -6.37
C ASP A 57 -5.87 11.39 -5.96
N ILE A 58 -5.12 10.58 -6.72
CA ILE A 58 -3.73 10.29 -6.42
C ILE A 58 -2.80 11.45 -6.81
N LYS A 59 -3.07 12.10 -7.96
CA LYS A 59 -2.28 13.25 -8.43
C LYS A 59 -2.55 14.51 -7.61
N GLY A 60 -3.67 14.56 -6.94
CA GLY A 60 -4.17 15.73 -6.23
C GLY A 60 -5.02 16.64 -7.12
N PHE A 61 -5.35 17.81 -6.60
CA PHE A 61 -6.22 18.76 -7.26
C PHE A 61 -5.44 19.93 -7.87
N PRO A 62 -5.68 20.31 -9.14
CA PRO A 62 -5.01 21.45 -9.74
C PRO A 62 -5.49 22.77 -9.09
N SER A 63 -4.55 23.62 -8.69
CA SER A 63 -4.81 24.91 -8.05
C SER A 63 -3.94 26.00 -8.68
N PRO A 64 -4.50 27.20 -8.96
CA PRO A 64 -3.70 28.29 -9.49
C PRO A 64 -2.75 28.86 -8.42
N ASP A 65 -1.47 28.96 -8.74
CA ASP A 65 -0.49 29.74 -7.99
C ASP A 65 -0.37 31.14 -8.63
N ALA A 66 -1.16 32.07 -8.14
CA ALA A 66 -1.22 33.44 -8.67
C ALA A 66 0.13 34.19 -8.55
N LYS A 67 0.97 33.83 -7.58
CA LYS A 67 2.29 34.50 -7.40
C LYS A 67 3.29 34.06 -8.46
N ARG A 68 3.23 32.80 -8.88
CA ARG A 68 4.13 32.21 -9.88
C ARG A 68 3.55 32.23 -11.29
N GLY A 69 2.27 32.54 -11.45
CA GLY A 69 1.56 32.50 -12.73
C GLY A 69 1.47 31.10 -13.35
N VAL A 70 1.43 30.06 -12.52
CA VAL A 70 1.39 28.65 -12.95
C VAL A 70 0.29 27.89 -12.25
N MET A 71 -0.11 26.75 -12.83
CA MET A 71 -0.95 25.78 -12.17
C MET A 71 -0.06 24.86 -11.30
N THR A 72 -0.43 24.65 -10.05
CA THR A 72 0.20 23.68 -9.14
C THR A 72 -0.80 22.62 -8.73
N TRP A 73 -0.33 21.54 -8.10
CA TRP A 73 -1.17 20.46 -7.61
C TRP A 73 -1.17 20.45 -6.09
N LEU A 74 -2.36 20.51 -5.49
CA LEU A 74 -2.53 20.26 -4.06
C LEU A 74 -2.56 18.74 -3.85
N PRO A 75 -1.67 18.18 -3.02
CA PRO A 75 -1.66 16.74 -2.76
C PRO A 75 -2.96 16.31 -2.07
N ALA A 76 -3.37 15.06 -2.30
CA ALA A 76 -4.47 14.45 -1.58
C ALA A 76 -4.17 14.36 -0.07
N ASP A 77 -5.19 14.39 0.76
CA ASP A 77 -5.09 14.40 2.23
C ASP A 77 -4.52 13.09 2.79
N PHE A 78 -4.73 11.96 2.11
CA PHE A 78 -4.14 10.69 2.52
C PHE A 78 -2.61 10.65 2.29
N LEU A 79 -2.05 11.55 1.48
CA LEU A 79 -0.61 11.61 1.26
C LEU A 79 0.07 12.35 2.42
N PRO A 80 1.00 11.71 3.14
CA PRO A 80 1.65 12.32 4.29
C PRO A 80 2.62 13.43 3.87
N THR A 81 2.59 14.55 4.59
CA THR A 81 3.48 15.69 4.32
C THR A 81 4.71 15.70 5.21
N THR A 82 4.67 15.03 6.36
CA THR A 82 5.74 14.98 7.36
C THR A 82 5.72 13.63 8.10
N GLY A 83 6.65 13.44 9.02
CA GLY A 83 6.67 12.30 9.94
C GLY A 83 7.19 11.01 9.33
N LYS A 84 6.77 9.89 9.93
CA LYS A 84 7.16 8.53 9.55
C LYS A 84 5.97 7.59 9.62
N GLY A 85 5.91 6.63 8.69
CA GLY A 85 4.80 5.70 8.65
C GLY A 85 4.87 4.70 7.51
N ILE A 86 3.77 4.02 7.32
CA ILE A 86 3.53 3.10 6.22
C ILE A 86 2.35 3.64 5.41
N LEU A 87 2.59 3.97 4.15
CA LEU A 87 1.54 4.24 3.18
C LEU A 87 1.14 2.90 2.57
N PHE A 88 -0.03 2.41 2.96
CA PHE A 88 -0.53 1.11 2.59
C PHE A 88 -1.60 1.24 1.51
N PHE A 89 -1.31 0.73 0.30
CA PHE A 89 -2.25 0.69 -0.81
C PHE A 89 -2.95 -0.67 -0.87
N ASP A 90 -4.16 -0.73 -0.36
CA ASP A 90 -4.96 -1.96 -0.44
C ASP A 90 -5.73 -2.05 -1.76
N GLU A 91 -6.04 -3.26 -2.17
CA GLU A 91 -6.77 -3.58 -3.41
C GLU A 91 -6.12 -3.01 -4.68
N LEU A 92 -4.78 -2.91 -4.72
CA LEU A 92 -4.03 -2.31 -5.83
C LEU A 92 -4.44 -2.86 -7.20
N ASN A 93 -4.63 -4.16 -7.33
CA ASN A 93 -4.97 -4.82 -8.58
C ASN A 93 -6.47 -4.84 -8.93
N LEU A 94 -7.32 -4.28 -8.08
CA LEU A 94 -8.74 -4.07 -8.35
C LEU A 94 -9.04 -2.68 -8.91
N ALA A 95 -8.11 -1.73 -8.74
CA ALA A 95 -8.22 -0.40 -9.35
C ALA A 95 -8.12 -0.46 -10.88
N ASP A 96 -8.67 0.52 -11.55
CA ASP A 96 -8.52 0.66 -12.99
C ASP A 96 -7.05 0.95 -13.39
N LYS A 97 -6.73 0.74 -14.68
CA LYS A 97 -5.35 0.88 -15.18
C LYS A 97 -4.77 2.28 -15.02
N MET A 98 -5.58 3.32 -15.12
CA MET A 98 -5.13 4.70 -15.02
C MET A 98 -4.83 5.07 -13.57
N THR A 99 -5.66 4.62 -12.64
CA THR A 99 -5.46 4.76 -11.20
C THR A 99 -4.21 4.01 -10.76
N GLN A 100 -4.05 2.75 -11.18
CA GLN A 100 -2.81 2.00 -10.95
C GLN A 100 -1.59 2.75 -11.49
N ALA A 101 -1.63 3.26 -12.72
CA ALA A 101 -0.51 3.99 -13.33
C ALA A 101 -0.14 5.26 -12.53
N SER A 102 -1.13 5.96 -11.96
CA SER A 102 -0.89 7.11 -11.10
C SER A 102 -0.22 6.74 -9.78
N ALA A 103 -0.67 5.65 -9.14
CA ALA A 103 -0.05 5.12 -7.94
C ALA A 103 1.38 4.61 -8.21
N TYR A 104 1.64 4.00 -9.37
CA TYR A 104 2.96 3.46 -9.71
C TYR A 104 4.08 4.49 -9.67
N GLN A 105 3.78 5.74 -9.98
CA GLN A 105 4.78 6.80 -9.90
C GLN A 105 5.30 6.97 -8.46
N LEU A 106 4.42 6.85 -7.45
CA LEU A 106 4.83 6.87 -6.04
C LEU A 106 5.76 5.70 -5.68
N PHE A 107 5.45 4.50 -6.16
CA PHE A 107 6.31 3.32 -5.91
C PHE A 107 7.68 3.47 -6.58
N LEU A 108 7.73 4.00 -7.80
CA LEU A 108 8.95 4.07 -8.58
C LEU A 108 9.88 5.22 -8.17
N THR A 109 9.31 6.40 -7.95
CA THR A 109 10.07 7.64 -7.77
C THR A 109 9.80 8.31 -6.42
N ARG A 110 8.88 7.79 -5.63
CA ARG A 110 8.38 8.38 -4.38
C ARG A 110 7.80 9.79 -4.59
N GLN A 111 7.28 10.06 -5.79
CA GLN A 111 6.73 11.34 -6.19
C GLN A 111 5.50 11.15 -7.05
N VAL A 112 4.57 12.10 -7.00
CA VAL A 112 3.45 12.21 -7.93
C VAL A 112 3.10 13.70 -8.10
N GLY A 113 3.07 14.17 -9.35
CA GLY A 113 2.95 15.61 -9.59
C GLY A 113 4.03 16.41 -8.85
N ASN A 114 3.60 17.37 -8.05
CA ASN A 114 4.51 18.20 -7.22
C ASN A 114 4.77 17.59 -5.84
N TYR A 115 4.04 16.51 -5.49
CA TYR A 115 4.18 15.87 -4.20
C TYR A 115 5.38 14.93 -4.17
N LYS A 116 6.11 14.96 -3.06
CA LYS A 116 7.21 14.04 -2.76
C LYS A 116 6.94 13.36 -1.41
N LEU A 117 6.92 12.03 -1.41
CA LEU A 117 6.74 11.23 -0.19
C LEU A 117 7.91 11.47 0.77
N PRO A 118 7.65 11.87 2.04
CA PRO A 118 8.71 12.09 3.01
C PRO A 118 9.56 10.83 3.24
N ALA A 119 10.85 11.02 3.50
CA ALA A 119 11.82 9.93 3.65
C ALA A 119 11.47 8.94 4.78
N GLY A 120 10.72 9.38 5.79
CA GLY A 120 10.27 8.55 6.92
C GLY A 120 9.14 7.58 6.59
N TRP A 121 8.54 7.65 5.39
CA TRP A 121 7.43 6.80 5.01
C TRP A 121 7.88 5.67 4.09
N ASP A 122 7.36 4.48 4.34
CA ASP A 122 7.54 3.30 3.50
C ASP A 122 6.26 3.01 2.73
N ILE A 123 6.35 2.26 1.63
CA ILE A 123 5.20 1.91 0.81
C ILE A 123 5.01 0.40 0.84
N VAL A 124 3.79 -0.02 1.15
CA VAL A 124 3.33 -1.41 1.07
C VAL A 124 2.06 -1.43 0.23
N ALA A 125 1.89 -2.45 -0.58
CA ALA A 125 0.65 -2.68 -1.30
C ALA A 125 0.10 -4.08 -1.03
N ALA A 126 -1.20 -4.24 -1.23
CA ALA A 126 -1.86 -5.53 -1.22
C ALA A 126 -2.78 -5.70 -2.43
N GLY A 127 -2.93 -6.93 -2.84
CA GLY A 127 -3.83 -7.31 -3.92
C GLY A 127 -4.36 -8.73 -3.72
N ASN A 128 -5.43 -9.04 -4.43
CA ASN A 128 -6.03 -10.36 -4.42
C ASN A 128 -5.43 -11.24 -5.51
N THR A 129 -5.33 -12.54 -5.27
CA THR A 129 -4.85 -13.50 -6.27
C THR A 129 -5.88 -13.71 -7.39
N GLU A 130 -5.40 -14.03 -8.60
CA GLU A 130 -6.26 -14.23 -9.79
C GLU A 130 -7.36 -15.29 -9.60
N LYS A 131 -7.17 -16.21 -8.66
CA LYS A 131 -8.15 -17.25 -8.37
C LYS A 131 -9.44 -16.75 -7.72
N ASP A 132 -9.41 -15.53 -7.16
CA ASP A 132 -10.48 -15.06 -6.29
C ASP A 132 -11.48 -14.10 -6.96
N ARG A 133 -11.18 -13.52 -8.15
CA ARG A 133 -12.12 -12.61 -8.86
C ARG A 133 -11.84 -12.50 -10.37
N ALA A 134 -12.93 -12.38 -11.14
CA ALA A 134 -12.91 -12.23 -12.60
C ALA A 134 -12.35 -10.89 -13.14
N ASN A 135 -12.13 -9.87 -12.29
CA ASN A 135 -11.78 -8.50 -12.68
C ASN A 135 -10.42 -8.04 -12.18
N ILE A 136 -9.41 -8.91 -12.26
CA ILE A 136 -8.04 -8.53 -11.87
C ILE A 136 -7.33 -7.85 -13.03
N THR A 137 -6.86 -6.63 -12.81
CA THR A 137 -5.98 -5.94 -13.75
C THR A 137 -4.53 -6.36 -13.50
N ARG A 138 -3.88 -6.95 -14.51
CA ARG A 138 -2.45 -7.30 -14.41
C ARG A 138 -1.61 -6.06 -14.14
N MET A 139 -0.73 -6.18 -13.16
CA MET A 139 0.26 -5.16 -12.84
C MET A 139 1.23 -4.95 -14.00
N ALA A 140 1.59 -3.70 -14.28
CA ALA A 140 2.58 -3.40 -15.31
C ALA A 140 3.97 -3.95 -14.90
N GLY A 141 4.65 -4.61 -15.86
CA GLY A 141 5.94 -5.27 -15.63
C GLY A 141 7.01 -4.41 -14.95
N PRO A 142 7.20 -3.13 -15.33
CA PRO A 142 8.19 -2.25 -14.67
C PRO A 142 7.95 -2.03 -13.18
N LEU A 143 6.70 -2.09 -12.72
CA LEU A 143 6.37 -2.00 -11.29
C LEU A 143 6.64 -3.31 -10.58
N ALA A 144 6.19 -4.43 -11.16
CA ALA A 144 6.38 -5.74 -10.57
C ALA A 144 7.86 -6.01 -10.24
N ASN A 145 8.77 -5.58 -11.11
CA ASN A 145 10.22 -5.77 -10.94
C ASN A 145 10.87 -4.86 -9.87
N ARG A 146 10.13 -3.93 -9.28
CA ARG A 146 10.66 -2.98 -8.27
C ARG A 146 10.08 -3.18 -6.88
N MET A 147 9.28 -4.20 -6.71
CA MET A 147 8.67 -4.58 -5.44
C MET A 147 9.06 -6.00 -5.08
N ILE A 148 9.13 -6.29 -3.80
CA ILE A 148 9.20 -7.67 -3.33
C ILE A 148 7.77 -8.21 -3.26
N HIS A 149 7.53 -9.32 -3.93
CA HIS A 149 6.24 -9.98 -3.94
C HIS A 149 6.22 -11.09 -2.89
N LEU A 150 5.23 -11.05 -2.01
CA LEU A 150 5.03 -12.02 -0.94
C LEU A 150 3.62 -12.62 -1.05
N ASP A 151 3.55 -13.93 -1.13
CA ASP A 151 2.28 -14.66 -1.15
C ASP A 151 1.84 -14.98 0.28
N PHE A 152 0.71 -14.40 0.68
CA PHE A 152 0.09 -14.59 1.97
C PHE A 152 -0.87 -15.77 1.92
N GLU A 153 -0.63 -16.77 2.74
CA GLU A 153 -1.46 -17.97 2.86
C GLU A 153 -2.12 -18.02 4.25
N ALA A 154 -3.38 -18.41 4.27
CA ALA A 154 -4.08 -18.63 5.54
C ALA A 154 -3.42 -19.79 6.31
N ASP A 155 -3.22 -19.61 7.61
CA ASP A 155 -2.77 -20.67 8.52
C ASP A 155 -3.72 -20.72 9.71
N VAL A 156 -4.53 -21.78 9.76
CA VAL A 156 -5.57 -21.91 10.78
C VAL A 156 -4.99 -21.93 12.21
N PRO A 157 -3.90 -22.65 12.51
CA PRO A 157 -3.29 -22.60 13.83
C PRO A 157 -2.86 -21.22 14.27
N GLU A 158 -2.19 -20.45 13.39
CA GLU A 158 -1.78 -19.07 13.70
C GLU A 158 -2.99 -18.14 13.84
N TRP A 159 -4.04 -18.34 13.03
CA TRP A 159 -5.28 -17.58 13.15
C TRP A 159 -5.98 -17.83 14.50
N VAL A 160 -6.10 -19.10 14.91
CA VAL A 160 -6.71 -19.46 16.21
C VAL A 160 -5.93 -18.84 17.38
N ALA A 161 -4.60 -18.94 17.34
CA ALA A 161 -3.75 -18.32 18.36
C ALA A 161 -3.94 -16.79 18.43
N HIS A 162 -4.03 -16.13 17.26
CA HIS A 162 -4.30 -14.70 17.17
C HIS A 162 -5.69 -14.33 17.70
N ALA A 163 -6.73 -15.08 17.34
CA ALA A 163 -8.10 -14.88 17.80
C ALA A 163 -8.20 -14.98 19.32
N GLN A 164 -7.61 -16.02 19.91
CA GLN A 164 -7.56 -16.22 21.37
C GLN A 164 -6.83 -15.08 22.09
N ALA A 165 -5.69 -14.63 21.54
CA ALA A 165 -4.90 -13.54 22.13
C ALA A 165 -5.62 -12.18 22.09
N ASN A 166 -6.56 -11.98 21.14
CA ASN A 166 -7.31 -10.73 20.96
C ASN A 166 -8.78 -10.83 21.39
N GLY A 167 -9.20 -11.92 22.03
CA GLY A 167 -10.57 -12.08 22.52
C GLY A 167 -11.63 -12.18 21.41
N ILE A 168 -11.26 -12.64 20.22
CA ILE A 168 -12.16 -12.86 19.10
C ILE A 168 -12.77 -14.26 19.28
N SER A 169 -14.08 -14.32 19.47
CA SER A 169 -14.85 -15.58 19.65
C SER A 169 -15.44 -16.06 18.33
#